data_13a4ef25f339afa18212d09ec2f80c9e
#
_entry.id   13a4ef25f339afa18212d09ec2f80c9e
#
_cell.length_a   1.000
_cell.length_b   1.000
_cell.length_c   1.000
_cell.angle_alpha   90.00
_cell.angle_beta   90.00
_cell.angle_gamma   90.00
#
_symmetry.space_group_name_H-M   'P 1'
#
loop_
_entity.id
_entity.type
_entity.pdbx_description
1 polymer ?
#
loop_
_entity_poly.entity_id
_entity_poly.type
_entity_poly.pdbx_seq_one_letter_code
_entity_poly.pdbx_strand_id
1 'polypeptide(L)'
;VGTVIDFPYGNGSVTDKVNEAKEAINNGVDELDYVVDYRAFLRGNREKVMREIKEGSEIGLSNGKTVKWILETAALTNEEIADLTSLIRDVVLENFGEQEGMNVFVKTSTGFFTPEGGGSGGATEESVSIMSNNSGPLQVKASGGIYSKDDLDKMVGAGASRIGTSAAKEIMLGQKTNKDY
;
A
#
# COMPACT_ATOMS: atom_id res chain seq x y z
N VAL A 1 12.10 11.03 -2.04
CA VAL A 1 11.01 11.18 -3.04
C VAL A 1 10.41 9.81 -3.30
N GLY A 2 9.05 9.70 -3.28
CA GLY A 2 8.33 8.46 -3.59
C GLY A 2 7.64 8.56 -4.94
N THR A 3 7.52 7.41 -5.62
CA THR A 3 6.73 7.27 -6.84
C THR A 3 5.83 6.04 -6.76
N VAL A 4 4.87 5.96 -7.67
CA VAL A 4 3.95 4.82 -7.82
C VAL A 4 4.39 3.94 -8.98
N ILE A 5 4.07 2.64 -8.92
CA ILE A 5 4.38 1.64 -9.96
C ILE A 5 3.09 0.93 -10.37
N ASP A 6 2.84 0.83 -11.67
CA ASP A 6 1.65 0.23 -12.29
C ASP A 6 0.34 0.86 -11.74
N PHE A 7 0.35 2.18 -11.64
CA PHE A 7 -0.70 2.94 -11.01
C PHE A 7 -1.71 3.50 -12.03
N PRO A 8 -3.02 3.52 -11.73
CA PRO A 8 -3.64 3.10 -10.47
C PRO A 8 -4.17 1.66 -10.47
N TYR A 9 -4.03 0.90 -11.54
CA TYR A 9 -4.78 -0.33 -11.76
C TYR A 9 -4.11 -1.62 -11.28
N GLY A 10 -2.79 -1.67 -11.21
CA GLY A 10 -2.02 -2.81 -10.73
C GLY A 10 -2.10 -4.08 -11.59
N ASN A 11 -2.61 -3.98 -12.82
CA ASN A 11 -2.92 -5.14 -13.68
C ASN A 11 -1.89 -5.42 -14.77
N GLY A 12 -0.80 -4.68 -14.78
CA GLY A 12 0.32 -4.89 -15.69
C GLY A 12 1.03 -6.23 -15.50
N SER A 13 1.97 -6.52 -16.41
CA SER A 13 2.81 -7.69 -16.21
C SER A 13 3.86 -7.46 -15.11
N VAL A 14 4.33 -8.55 -14.49
CA VAL A 14 5.42 -8.46 -13.49
C VAL A 14 6.65 -7.80 -14.10
N THR A 15 6.97 -8.14 -15.35
CA THR A 15 8.12 -7.57 -16.07
C THR A 15 7.97 -6.05 -16.28
N ASP A 16 6.78 -5.55 -16.60
CA ASP A 16 6.54 -4.12 -16.78
C ASP A 16 6.70 -3.38 -15.46
N LYS A 17 6.13 -3.90 -14.35
CA LYS A 17 6.32 -3.33 -13.01
C LYS A 17 7.80 -3.25 -12.61
N VAL A 18 8.56 -4.31 -12.86
CA VAL A 18 10.00 -4.35 -12.57
C VAL A 18 10.77 -3.34 -13.41
N ASN A 19 10.44 -3.20 -14.69
CA ASN A 19 11.09 -2.23 -15.58
C ASN A 19 10.77 -0.78 -15.19
N GLU A 20 9.51 -0.48 -14.88
CA GLU A 20 9.09 0.83 -14.37
C GLU A 20 9.82 1.19 -13.07
N ALA A 21 9.94 0.23 -12.14
CA ALA A 21 10.68 0.43 -10.91
C ALA A 21 12.17 0.70 -11.12
N LYS A 22 12.82 -0.02 -12.05
CA LYS A 22 14.22 0.23 -12.42
C LYS A 22 14.41 1.63 -12.97
N GLU A 23 13.52 2.09 -13.85
CA GLU A 23 13.54 3.44 -14.40
C GLU A 23 13.37 4.49 -13.29
N ALA A 24 12.40 4.28 -12.39
CA ALA A 24 12.18 5.16 -11.26
C ALA A 24 13.41 5.27 -10.34
N ILE A 25 14.07 4.14 -10.05
CA ILE A 25 15.31 4.11 -9.24
C ILE A 25 16.43 4.88 -9.96
N ASN A 26 16.60 4.70 -11.26
CA ASN A 26 17.58 5.43 -12.05
C ASN A 26 17.32 6.95 -12.07
N ASN A 27 16.05 7.35 -11.94
CA ASN A 27 15.63 8.74 -11.80
C ASN A 27 15.76 9.28 -10.36
N GLY A 28 16.26 8.49 -9.42
CA GLY A 28 16.63 8.93 -8.07
C GLY A 28 15.51 8.91 -7.05
N VAL A 29 14.50 8.03 -7.19
CA VAL A 29 13.47 7.87 -6.14
C VAL A 29 14.03 7.16 -4.91
N ASP A 30 13.42 7.44 -3.76
CA ASP A 30 13.74 6.80 -2.48
C ASP A 30 12.74 5.70 -2.11
N GLU A 31 11.51 5.79 -2.64
CA GLU A 31 10.40 4.93 -2.24
C GLU A 31 9.55 4.54 -3.46
N LEU A 32 9.12 3.27 -3.50
CA LEU A 32 8.34 2.65 -4.57
C LEU A 32 7.01 2.15 -4.03
N ASP A 33 5.88 2.73 -4.45
CA ASP A 33 4.52 2.33 -4.08
C ASP A 33 3.90 1.50 -5.22
N TYR A 34 4.03 0.18 -5.20
CA TYR A 34 3.46 -0.74 -6.19
C TYR A 34 1.97 -0.96 -5.94
N VAL A 35 1.16 -1.03 -7.00
CA VAL A 35 -0.20 -1.54 -6.89
C VAL A 35 -0.20 -3.05 -7.10
N VAL A 36 -0.72 -3.82 -6.12
CA VAL A 36 -0.88 -5.27 -6.24
C VAL A 36 -1.94 -5.57 -7.31
N ASP A 37 -1.74 -6.63 -8.12
CA ASP A 37 -2.83 -7.16 -8.94
C ASP A 37 -3.88 -7.88 -8.07
N TYR A 38 -4.64 -7.09 -7.29
CA TYR A 38 -5.69 -7.63 -6.44
C TYR A 38 -6.76 -8.38 -7.23
N ARG A 39 -6.96 -8.04 -8.51
CA ARG A 39 -7.89 -8.78 -9.39
C ARG A 39 -7.37 -10.18 -9.71
N ALA A 40 -6.06 -10.35 -9.91
CA ALA A 40 -5.46 -11.67 -10.04
C ALA A 40 -5.58 -12.46 -8.74
N PHE A 41 -5.36 -11.81 -7.58
CA PHE A 41 -5.57 -12.39 -6.27
C PHE A 41 -7.01 -12.90 -6.09
N LEU A 42 -8.01 -12.08 -6.38
CA LEU A 42 -9.44 -12.46 -6.30
C LEU A 42 -9.83 -13.61 -7.23
N ARG A 43 -9.14 -13.75 -8.37
CA ARG A 43 -9.31 -14.90 -9.29
C ARG A 43 -8.54 -16.15 -8.86
N GLY A 44 -7.87 -16.12 -7.70
CA GLY A 44 -7.08 -17.24 -7.18
C GLY A 44 -5.70 -17.41 -7.83
N ASN A 45 -5.24 -16.46 -8.65
CA ASN A 45 -3.90 -16.52 -9.27
C ASN A 45 -2.82 -16.03 -8.29
N ARG A 46 -2.67 -16.77 -7.19
CA ARG A 46 -1.72 -16.44 -6.11
C ARG A 46 -0.27 -16.48 -6.61
N GLU A 47 0.05 -17.38 -7.53
CA GLU A 47 1.40 -17.52 -8.09
C GLU A 47 1.87 -16.22 -8.76
N LYS A 48 1.02 -15.59 -9.60
CA LYS A 48 1.33 -14.28 -10.20
C LYS A 48 1.56 -13.23 -9.12
N VAL A 49 0.68 -13.17 -8.12
CA VAL A 49 0.75 -12.17 -7.04
C VAL A 49 2.00 -12.37 -6.19
N MET A 50 2.33 -13.60 -5.82
CA MET A 50 3.56 -13.91 -5.09
C MET A 50 4.82 -13.51 -5.88
N ARG A 51 4.80 -13.77 -7.18
CA ARG A 51 5.91 -13.43 -8.06
C ARG A 51 6.10 -11.92 -8.18
N GLU A 52 5.04 -11.14 -8.36
CA GLU A 52 5.15 -9.67 -8.44
C GLU A 52 5.66 -9.07 -7.13
N ILE A 53 5.17 -9.56 -5.96
CA ILE A 53 5.62 -9.11 -4.65
C ILE A 53 7.11 -9.41 -4.47
N LYS A 54 7.54 -10.63 -4.82
CA LYS A 54 8.94 -11.03 -4.71
C LYS A 54 9.84 -10.17 -5.60
N GLU A 55 9.57 -10.14 -6.92
CA GLU A 55 10.44 -9.44 -7.88
C GLU A 55 10.43 -7.91 -7.66
N GLY A 56 9.28 -7.32 -7.35
CA GLY A 56 9.18 -5.89 -7.03
C GLY A 56 9.89 -5.51 -5.73
N SER A 57 9.76 -6.33 -4.69
CA SER A 57 10.48 -6.11 -3.42
C SER A 57 11.99 -6.28 -3.61
N GLU A 58 12.43 -7.30 -4.36
CA GLU A 58 13.85 -7.54 -4.64
C GLU A 58 14.52 -6.32 -5.29
N ILE A 59 13.87 -5.74 -6.32
CA ILE A 59 14.40 -4.55 -7.00
C ILE A 59 14.49 -3.35 -6.06
N GLY A 60 13.49 -3.11 -5.24
CA GLY A 60 13.50 -2.00 -4.29
C GLY A 60 14.56 -2.19 -3.20
N LEU A 61 14.48 -3.30 -2.48
CA LEU A 61 15.33 -3.58 -1.31
C LEU A 61 16.81 -3.70 -1.70
N SER A 62 17.16 -4.38 -2.80
CA SER A 62 18.55 -4.50 -3.27
C SER A 62 19.18 -3.17 -3.67
N ASN A 63 18.36 -2.14 -3.92
CA ASN A 63 18.81 -0.78 -4.19
C ASN A 63 18.64 0.16 -2.98
N GLY A 64 18.40 -0.38 -1.77
CA GLY A 64 18.22 0.39 -0.54
C GLY A 64 17.00 1.29 -0.53
N LYS A 65 15.93 0.91 -1.23
CA LYS A 65 14.69 1.69 -1.33
C LYS A 65 13.61 1.13 -0.40
N THR A 66 12.75 2.01 0.09
CA THR A 66 11.51 1.60 0.76
C THR A 66 10.51 1.10 -0.27
N VAL A 67 9.91 -0.06 0.00
CA VAL A 67 8.90 -0.69 -0.86
C VAL A 67 7.54 -0.60 -0.19
N LYS A 68 6.49 -0.31 -0.95
CA LYS A 68 5.11 -0.33 -0.44
C LYS A 68 4.20 -1.06 -1.42
N TRP A 69 3.34 -1.92 -0.88
CA TRP A 69 2.36 -2.69 -1.64
C TRP A 69 0.96 -2.15 -1.35
N ILE A 70 0.31 -1.59 -2.37
CA ILE A 70 -1.05 -1.04 -2.29
C ILE A 70 -2.03 -2.17 -2.54
N LEU A 71 -2.84 -2.50 -1.54
CA LEU A 71 -3.83 -3.58 -1.59
C LEU A 71 -5.10 -3.18 -2.33
N GLU A 72 -5.47 -1.90 -2.34
CA GLU A 72 -6.76 -1.36 -2.74
C GLU A 72 -7.90 -1.93 -1.89
N THR A 73 -7.84 -1.67 -0.59
CA THR A 73 -8.73 -2.27 0.42
C THR A 73 -10.22 -2.06 0.17
N ALA A 74 -10.60 -0.97 -0.50
CA ALA A 74 -12.00 -0.72 -0.85
C ALA A 74 -12.57 -1.67 -1.94
N ALA A 75 -11.70 -2.46 -2.59
CA ALA A 75 -12.07 -3.49 -3.56
C ALA A 75 -12.15 -4.90 -2.94
N LEU A 76 -11.87 -5.04 -1.65
CA LEU A 76 -11.67 -6.31 -0.95
C LEU A 76 -12.62 -6.43 0.25
N THR A 77 -13.01 -7.65 0.58
CA THR A 77 -13.64 -7.98 1.86
C THR A 77 -12.61 -7.97 3.00
N ASN A 78 -13.06 -7.97 4.25
CA ASN A 78 -12.18 -8.01 5.42
C ASN A 78 -11.28 -9.27 5.43
N GLU A 79 -11.84 -10.42 5.04
CA GLU A 79 -11.08 -11.67 4.92
C GLU A 79 -10.03 -11.58 3.82
N GLU A 80 -10.36 -10.99 2.68
CA GLU A 80 -9.43 -10.79 1.57
C GLU A 80 -8.32 -9.79 1.91
N ILE A 81 -8.61 -8.72 2.68
CA ILE A 81 -7.60 -7.80 3.21
C ILE A 81 -6.61 -8.55 4.11
N ALA A 82 -7.12 -9.36 5.04
CA ALA A 82 -6.29 -10.15 5.95
C ALA A 82 -5.41 -11.16 5.19
N ASP A 83 -5.99 -11.89 4.23
CA ASP A 83 -5.30 -12.89 3.43
C ASP A 83 -4.24 -12.27 2.52
N LEU A 84 -4.55 -11.18 1.80
CA LEU A 84 -3.58 -10.51 0.94
C LEU A 84 -2.46 -9.86 1.77
N THR A 85 -2.76 -9.26 2.91
CA THR A 85 -1.75 -8.73 3.83
C THR A 85 -0.80 -9.81 4.30
N SER A 86 -1.34 -10.97 4.73
CA SER A 86 -0.55 -12.12 5.16
C SER A 86 0.31 -12.68 4.01
N LEU A 87 -0.24 -12.76 2.80
CA LEU A 87 0.50 -13.20 1.60
C LEU A 87 1.71 -12.29 1.32
N ILE A 88 1.52 -10.97 1.37
CA ILE A 88 2.63 -10.00 1.18
C ILE A 88 3.69 -10.20 2.25
N ARG A 89 3.28 -10.26 3.53
CA ARG A 89 4.19 -10.53 4.66
C ARG A 89 5.00 -11.80 4.44
N ASP A 90 4.33 -12.90 4.15
CA ASP A 90 4.98 -14.21 4.06
C ASP A 90 5.98 -14.24 2.90
N VAL A 91 5.62 -13.73 1.72
CA VAL A 91 6.55 -13.62 0.58
C VAL A 91 7.77 -12.75 0.92
N VAL A 92 7.56 -11.62 1.60
CA VAL A 92 8.67 -10.73 1.99
C VAL A 92 9.59 -11.42 3.01
N LEU A 93 9.02 -12.04 4.06
CA LEU A 93 9.81 -12.67 5.12
C LEU A 93 10.56 -13.91 4.63
N GLU A 94 9.93 -14.72 3.79
CA GLU A 94 10.55 -15.93 3.22
C GLU A 94 11.75 -15.61 2.32
N ASN A 95 11.70 -14.50 1.58
CA ASN A 95 12.74 -14.17 0.60
C ASN A 95 13.80 -13.18 1.13
N PHE A 96 13.46 -12.30 2.08
CA PHE A 96 14.34 -11.19 2.50
C PHE A 96 14.56 -11.14 4.01
N GLY A 97 13.77 -11.85 4.82
CA GLY A 97 13.87 -11.87 6.28
C GLY A 97 13.27 -10.65 6.97
N GLU A 98 13.24 -10.68 8.31
CA GLU A 98 12.56 -9.67 9.13
C GLU A 98 13.22 -8.29 9.04
N GLN A 99 14.54 -8.22 8.98
CA GLN A 99 15.26 -6.95 8.94
C GLN A 99 14.91 -6.12 7.70
N GLU A 100 14.88 -6.76 6.53
CA GLU A 100 14.43 -6.10 5.30
C GLU A 100 12.93 -5.88 5.28
N GLY A 101 12.16 -6.76 5.92
CA GLY A 101 10.71 -6.59 6.09
C GLY A 101 10.33 -5.26 6.73
N MET A 102 11.15 -4.71 7.62
CA MET A 102 10.91 -3.38 8.23
C MET A 102 10.99 -2.22 7.22
N ASN A 103 11.58 -2.44 6.04
CA ASN A 103 11.63 -1.47 4.94
C ASN A 103 10.46 -1.64 3.96
N VAL A 104 9.55 -2.58 4.25
CA VAL A 104 8.36 -2.84 3.43
C VAL A 104 7.10 -2.39 4.15
N PHE A 105 6.20 -1.76 3.40
CA PHE A 105 4.89 -1.35 3.87
C PHE A 105 3.80 -2.08 3.10
N VAL A 106 2.72 -2.39 3.79
CA VAL A 106 1.41 -2.60 3.19
C VAL A 106 0.65 -1.28 3.22
N LYS A 107 0.03 -0.89 2.10
CA LYS A 107 -0.67 0.39 1.95
C LYS A 107 -2.13 0.15 1.57
N THR A 108 -3.05 0.91 2.15
CA THR A 108 -4.48 0.67 1.96
C THR A 108 -4.95 0.90 0.53
N SER A 109 -4.70 2.07 -0.05
CA SER A 109 -5.48 2.53 -1.22
C SER A 109 -4.65 3.35 -2.20
N THR A 110 -5.07 3.33 -3.47
CA THR A 110 -4.57 4.24 -4.51
C THR A 110 -5.17 5.65 -4.36
N GLY A 111 -6.40 5.75 -3.85
CA GLY A 111 -7.21 6.96 -3.85
C GLY A 111 -8.02 7.17 -5.13
N PHE A 112 -7.92 6.24 -6.10
CA PHE A 112 -8.61 6.32 -7.41
C PHE A 112 -9.71 5.29 -7.58
N PHE A 113 -9.81 4.33 -6.67
CA PHE A 113 -10.88 3.33 -6.70
C PHE A 113 -12.17 3.93 -6.12
N THR A 114 -13.27 3.77 -6.85
CA THR A 114 -14.62 4.12 -6.39
C THR A 114 -15.44 2.84 -6.26
N PRO A 115 -15.88 2.48 -5.04
CA PRO A 115 -16.73 1.30 -4.84
C PRO A 115 -18.05 1.41 -5.58
N GLU A 116 -18.58 0.30 -6.10
CA GLU A 116 -19.94 0.23 -6.64
C GLU A 116 -20.94 0.57 -5.51
N GLY A 117 -21.84 1.52 -5.77
CA GLY A 117 -22.79 2.00 -4.76
C GLY A 117 -22.35 3.23 -3.98
N GLY A 118 -21.20 3.78 -4.29
CA GLY A 118 -20.64 4.97 -3.63
C GLY A 118 -19.89 4.61 -2.33
N GLY A 119 -19.22 5.59 -1.76
CA GLY A 119 -18.43 5.44 -0.55
C GLY A 119 -17.00 5.93 -0.74
N SER A 120 -16.23 5.93 0.33
CA SER A 120 -14.81 6.31 0.28
C SER A 120 -13.98 5.14 -0.22
N GLY A 121 -13.24 5.34 -1.30
CA GLY A 121 -12.21 4.40 -1.76
C GLY A 121 -10.90 4.46 -0.93
N GLY A 122 -10.92 5.18 0.20
CA GLY A 122 -9.74 5.41 1.03
C GLY A 122 -9.61 4.45 2.23
N ALA A 123 -8.65 4.77 3.10
CA ALA A 123 -8.41 4.04 4.34
C ALA A 123 -9.60 4.13 5.29
N THR A 124 -9.90 3.02 5.96
CA THR A 124 -10.83 2.96 7.10
C THR A 124 -10.09 2.46 8.33
N GLU A 125 -10.58 2.80 9.52
CA GLU A 125 -10.05 2.30 10.79
C GLU A 125 -10.03 0.77 10.82
N GLU A 126 -11.10 0.14 10.30
CA GLU A 126 -11.23 -1.30 10.21
C GLU A 126 -10.17 -1.91 9.28
N SER A 127 -10.02 -1.40 8.04
CA SER A 127 -9.04 -1.94 7.09
C SER A 127 -7.60 -1.81 7.61
N VAL A 128 -7.26 -0.66 8.22
CA VAL A 128 -5.93 -0.44 8.82
C VAL A 128 -5.68 -1.40 9.98
N SER A 129 -6.67 -1.62 10.86
CA SER A 129 -6.57 -2.56 11.98
C SER A 129 -6.36 -4.00 11.49
N ILE A 130 -7.10 -4.43 10.46
CA ILE A 130 -6.92 -5.77 9.86
C ILE A 130 -5.51 -5.90 9.30
N MET A 131 -5.03 -4.91 8.53
CA MET A 131 -3.68 -4.92 7.98
C MET A 131 -2.62 -4.95 9.09
N SER A 132 -2.75 -4.14 10.12
CA SER A 132 -1.81 -4.08 11.25
C SER A 132 -1.73 -5.42 11.99
N ASN A 133 -2.85 -6.10 12.18
CA ASN A 133 -2.90 -7.40 12.85
C ASN A 133 -2.28 -8.54 12.01
N ASN A 134 -2.15 -8.36 10.70
CA ASN A 134 -1.68 -9.41 9.77
C ASN A 134 -0.32 -9.11 9.12
N SER A 135 0.21 -7.87 9.26
CA SER A 135 1.44 -7.45 8.58
C SER A 135 2.74 -7.94 9.23
N GLY A 136 2.69 -8.45 10.48
CA GLY A 136 3.89 -8.85 11.23
C GLY A 136 4.89 -7.70 11.38
N PRO A 137 6.17 -7.84 10.95
CA PRO A 137 7.15 -6.76 11.02
C PRO A 137 7.02 -5.71 9.93
N LEU A 138 6.21 -5.95 8.88
CA LEU A 138 5.95 -4.96 7.84
C LEU A 138 5.14 -3.80 8.43
N GLN A 139 5.42 -2.60 7.93
CA GLN A 139 4.75 -1.39 8.38
C GLN A 139 3.43 -1.17 7.63
N VAL A 140 2.53 -0.35 8.20
CA VAL A 140 1.25 -0.02 7.58
C VAL A 140 1.19 1.45 7.19
N LYS A 141 0.82 1.73 5.93
CA LYS A 141 0.52 3.08 5.43
C LYS A 141 -0.98 3.22 5.15
N ALA A 142 -1.63 4.15 5.85
CA ALA A 142 -3.00 4.54 5.54
C ALA A 142 -3.02 5.69 4.54
N SER A 143 -3.82 5.60 3.47
CA SER A 143 -3.94 6.65 2.45
C SER A 143 -5.35 6.71 1.85
N GLY A 144 -5.75 7.93 1.45
CA GLY A 144 -7.09 8.24 0.97
C GLY A 144 -8.10 8.47 2.09
N GLY A 145 -8.95 9.49 1.93
CA GLY A 145 -10.02 9.77 2.89
C GLY A 145 -9.59 10.42 4.22
N ILE A 146 -8.36 10.85 4.37
CA ILE A 146 -7.80 11.42 5.61
C ILE A 146 -7.69 12.94 5.43
N TYR A 147 -8.61 13.71 6.04
CA TYR A 147 -8.73 15.14 5.84
C TYR A 147 -8.67 15.97 7.13
N SER A 148 -8.67 15.31 8.28
CA SER A 148 -8.67 15.96 9.59
C SER A 148 -7.68 15.32 10.55
N LYS A 149 -7.38 16.03 11.65
CA LYS A 149 -6.58 15.49 12.75
C LYS A 149 -7.24 14.26 13.36
N ASP A 150 -8.58 14.26 13.48
CA ASP A 150 -9.34 13.12 14.00
C ASP A 150 -9.21 11.88 13.11
N ASP A 151 -9.26 12.06 11.76
CA ASP A 151 -9.05 10.96 10.83
C ASP A 151 -7.62 10.41 10.97
N LEU A 152 -6.63 11.29 11.05
CA LEU A 152 -5.23 10.90 11.27
C LEU A 152 -5.07 10.08 12.56
N ASP A 153 -5.61 10.58 13.68
CA ASP A 153 -5.49 9.93 14.99
C ASP A 153 -6.17 8.56 15.00
N LYS A 154 -7.29 8.39 14.29
CA LYS A 154 -7.94 7.08 14.10
C LYS A 154 -7.05 6.11 13.34
N MET A 155 -6.44 6.54 12.23
CA MET A 155 -5.55 5.67 11.45
C MET A 155 -4.31 5.26 12.25
N VAL A 156 -3.71 6.19 12.99
CA VAL A 156 -2.57 5.90 13.88
C VAL A 156 -3.00 4.97 15.02
N GLY A 157 -4.16 5.21 15.63
CA GLY A 157 -4.73 4.33 16.67
C GLY A 157 -5.04 2.90 16.15
N ALA A 158 -5.38 2.75 14.88
CA ALA A 158 -5.60 1.47 14.22
C ALA A 158 -4.30 0.74 13.82
N GLY A 159 -3.13 1.38 13.96
CA GLY A 159 -1.82 0.76 13.72
C GLY A 159 -1.06 1.27 12.50
N ALA A 160 -1.53 2.33 11.83
CA ALA A 160 -0.76 2.94 10.75
C ALA A 160 0.48 3.65 11.30
N SER A 161 1.66 3.31 10.78
CA SER A 161 2.93 4.00 11.08
C SER A 161 3.22 5.14 10.11
N ARG A 162 2.47 5.24 9.01
CA ARG A 162 2.59 6.29 8.00
C ARG A 162 1.23 6.70 7.45
N ILE A 163 1.06 8.00 7.23
CA ILE A 163 -0.16 8.59 6.67
C ILE A 163 0.14 9.24 5.32
N GLY A 164 -0.69 8.92 4.32
CA GLY A 164 -0.69 9.57 3.02
C GLY A 164 -1.95 10.42 2.86
N THR A 165 -1.80 11.73 2.78
CA THR A 165 -2.92 12.66 2.61
C THR A 165 -2.50 13.88 1.80
N SER A 166 -3.41 14.45 1.00
CA SER A 166 -3.25 15.74 0.36
C SER A 166 -3.44 16.93 1.31
N ALA A 167 -4.03 16.68 2.48
CA ALA A 167 -4.34 17.68 3.51
C ALA A 167 -3.27 17.77 4.63
N ALA A 168 -2.05 17.29 4.38
CA ALA A 168 -1.02 17.19 5.43
C ALA A 168 -0.71 18.53 6.10
N LYS A 169 -0.62 19.61 5.32
CA LYS A 169 -0.32 20.96 5.84
C LYS A 169 -1.43 21.45 6.77
N GLU A 170 -2.68 21.32 6.35
CA GLU A 170 -3.86 21.77 7.09
C GLU A 170 -4.02 20.98 8.39
N ILE A 171 -3.85 19.66 8.32
CA ILE A 171 -3.89 18.77 9.49
C ILE A 171 -2.82 19.18 10.51
N MET A 172 -1.58 19.43 10.07
CA MET A 172 -0.48 19.84 10.97
C MET A 172 -0.69 21.22 11.58
N LEU A 173 -1.41 22.12 10.90
CA LEU A 173 -1.77 23.44 11.41
C LEU A 173 -3.06 23.45 12.24
N GLY A 174 -3.72 22.30 12.42
CA GLY A 174 -5.01 22.20 13.12
C GLY A 174 -6.17 22.86 12.37
N GLN A 175 -6.03 23.06 11.06
CA GLN A 175 -7.05 23.66 10.22
C GLN A 175 -8.01 22.60 9.68
N LYS A 176 -9.28 22.98 9.47
CA LYS A 176 -10.24 22.11 8.77
C LYS A 176 -10.01 22.24 7.26
N THR A 177 -9.91 21.11 6.58
CA THR A 177 -9.96 21.09 5.11
C THR A 177 -11.40 21.04 4.63
N ASN A 178 -11.70 21.78 3.56
CA ASN A 178 -12.92 21.53 2.79
C ASN A 178 -12.70 20.24 1.98
N LYS A 179 -13.69 19.32 2.03
CA LYS A 179 -13.67 18.03 1.34
C LYS A 179 -13.84 18.12 -0.19
N ASP A 180 -13.57 19.26 -0.80
CA ASP A 180 -13.79 19.52 -2.23
C ASP A 180 -12.49 19.28 -3.01
N TYR A 181 -12.16 17.96 -3.20
CA TYR A 181 -11.29 17.46 -4.27
C TYR A 181 -11.83 16.12 -4.75
#